data_a6b7bf2bd40e80dca7bad7812218da6f
#
_entry.id   a6b7bf2bd40e80dca7bad7812218da6f
#
_cell.length_a   1.000
_cell.length_b   1.000
_cell.length_c   1.000
_cell.angle_alpha   90.00
_cell.angle_beta   90.00
_cell.angle_gamma   90.00
#
_symmetry.space_group_name_H-M   'P 1'
#
loop_
_entity.id
_entity.type
_entity.pdbx_description
1 polymer ?
#
loop_
_entity_poly.entity_id
_entity_poly.type
_entity_poly.pdbx_seq_one_letter_code
_entity_poly.pdbx_strand_id
1 'polypeptide(L)'
;LTKKGGIQQPIHEPRVGFYRAGTHEVVDCEDCWLQSEPAMAAANALRRFMEEDHITSYDPRWAKGLMRHLIVRTAAGTGEVMVILVINGKAIPNAPKLIRMLDDAISAIPVYETGALAGVEFNLESVVVNINSSKTLEGQILGEECITIAGKPTIMEEVGGLSFEISPLSFYQVNRAQMLRLYDKVLEYAALQGDETVLDLYCGVGTIGLFAAAEMNRKAAAPNHTAIRNTEEASSKQEKTEAAAFNRAAIQNTEETLASHETTESAAPNRKKAGRVIGIESIKGAVLDANRNAVINGIVNARYVCGKAEEELPKMVRTKAQEEDAARKAAKQYGEAAAKKELLKDESLRITGADVVILDPPRAGCEQALLEAVVQAAPDRIVYVSCDPATLARDIKWLGEHGYEFREATPCDMFPWTGHVETVVLLSHKKADSYIHI
;
A
#
# COMPACT_ATOMS: atom_id res chain seq x y z
N LEU A 1 -2.15 44.35 -26.35
CA LEU A 1 -3.61 44.60 -26.30
C LEU A 1 -4.15 44.54 -27.72
N THR A 2 -4.56 43.38 -28.21
CA THR A 2 -5.29 43.25 -29.48
C THR A 2 -6.76 43.52 -29.22
N LYS A 3 -7.27 44.56 -29.90
CA LYS A 3 -8.67 44.92 -29.92
C LYS A 3 -9.52 43.89 -30.63
N LYS A 4 -10.01 42.90 -29.89
CA LYS A 4 -11.30 42.22 -30.10
C LYS A 4 -11.65 41.53 -28.79
N GLY A 5 -12.67 41.99 -28.14
CA GLY A 5 -13.34 41.63 -26.89
C GLY A 5 -13.21 40.21 -26.30
N GLY A 6 -12.05 39.64 -26.26
CA GLY A 6 -11.72 38.44 -25.52
C GLY A 6 -10.84 38.84 -24.33
N ILE A 7 -11.25 38.47 -23.15
CA ILE A 7 -10.44 38.56 -21.94
C ILE A 7 -9.16 37.80 -22.27
N GLN A 8 -8.04 38.50 -22.50
CA GLN A 8 -6.71 37.85 -22.57
C GLN A 8 -6.47 37.21 -21.20
N GLN A 9 -6.38 35.89 -21.19
CA GLN A 9 -5.83 35.21 -20.01
C GLN A 9 -4.40 35.74 -19.83
N PRO A 10 -4.02 36.14 -18.61
CA PRO A 10 -2.64 36.45 -18.33
C PRO A 10 -1.81 35.21 -18.68
N ILE A 11 -0.72 35.38 -19.41
CA ILE A 11 0.29 34.33 -19.59
C ILE A 11 0.89 34.18 -18.21
N HIS A 12 0.42 33.18 -17.46
CA HIS A 12 1.03 32.86 -16.18
C HIS A 12 2.28 32.02 -16.46
N GLU A 13 3.40 32.46 -15.92
CA GLU A 13 4.60 31.64 -15.81
C GLU A 13 4.20 30.31 -15.14
N PRO A 14 4.71 29.16 -15.62
CA PRO A 14 4.39 27.88 -15.03
C PRO A 14 4.86 27.86 -13.57
N ARG A 15 3.96 27.47 -12.66
CA ARG A 15 4.27 27.29 -11.25
C ARG A 15 4.23 25.82 -10.91
N VAL A 16 5.30 25.33 -10.27
CA VAL A 16 5.40 23.94 -9.79
C VAL A 16 5.58 23.97 -8.28
N GLY A 17 4.62 23.41 -7.56
CA GLY A 17 4.60 23.45 -6.10
C GLY A 17 3.33 22.83 -5.54
N PHE A 18 2.86 23.38 -4.42
CA PHE A 18 1.73 22.83 -3.66
C PHE A 18 0.55 23.79 -3.64
N TYR A 19 -0.65 23.25 -3.49
CA TYR A 19 -1.83 24.06 -3.32
C TYR A 19 -1.82 24.77 -1.96
N ARG A 20 -2.12 26.08 -1.97
CA ARG A 20 -2.44 26.81 -0.75
C ARG A 20 -3.66 26.14 -0.08
N ALA A 21 -3.58 25.94 1.23
CA ALA A 21 -4.63 25.28 1.99
C ALA A 21 -6.03 25.88 1.70
N GLY A 22 -7.00 25.01 1.39
CA GLY A 22 -8.37 25.38 1.05
C GLY A 22 -8.55 26.08 -0.31
N THR A 23 -7.54 26.06 -1.18
CA THR A 23 -7.60 26.68 -2.51
C THR A 23 -7.00 25.77 -3.59
N HIS A 24 -7.14 26.20 -4.87
CA HIS A 24 -6.43 25.60 -6.01
C HIS A 24 -5.32 26.53 -6.54
N GLU A 25 -4.88 27.48 -5.71
CA GLU A 25 -3.74 28.33 -6.04
C GLU A 25 -2.44 27.59 -5.73
N VAL A 26 -1.57 27.43 -6.75
CA VAL A 26 -0.25 26.83 -6.57
C VAL A 26 0.70 27.84 -5.96
N VAL A 27 1.23 27.52 -4.80
CA VAL A 27 2.40 28.20 -4.22
C VAL A 27 3.62 27.58 -4.89
N ASP A 28 4.34 28.41 -5.65
CA ASP A 28 5.54 27.95 -6.34
C ASP A 28 6.65 27.59 -5.34
N CYS A 29 7.35 26.48 -5.59
CA CYS A 29 8.31 25.92 -4.65
C CYS A 29 9.51 25.37 -5.42
N GLU A 30 10.69 25.98 -5.23
CA GLU A 30 11.95 25.55 -5.82
C GLU A 30 12.72 24.61 -4.90
N ASP A 31 12.45 24.67 -3.60
CA ASP A 31 13.04 23.82 -2.58
C ASP A 31 11.99 23.48 -1.51
N CYS A 32 11.98 22.24 -1.04
CA CYS A 32 11.05 21.77 -0.01
C CYS A 32 11.68 20.68 0.84
N TRP A 33 11.81 20.94 2.11
CA TRP A 33 12.41 19.99 3.07
C TRP A 33 11.55 18.75 3.35
N LEU A 34 10.30 18.73 2.91
CA LEU A 34 9.42 17.58 3.01
C LEU A 34 9.53 16.62 1.81
N GLN A 35 10.06 17.12 0.69
CA GLN A 35 10.19 16.34 -0.52
C GLN A 35 11.58 15.69 -0.61
N SER A 36 11.66 14.55 -1.29
CA SER A 36 12.93 13.94 -1.63
C SER A 36 13.69 14.81 -2.63
N GLU A 37 15.01 14.76 -2.62
CA GLU A 37 15.85 15.50 -3.58
C GLU A 37 15.50 15.15 -5.04
N PRO A 38 15.29 13.85 -5.42
CA PRO A 38 14.82 13.53 -6.75
C PRO A 38 13.47 14.18 -7.12
N ALA A 39 12.57 14.34 -6.16
CA ALA A 39 11.30 15.02 -6.40
C ALA A 39 11.49 16.50 -6.72
N MET A 40 12.36 17.19 -5.98
CA MET A 40 12.68 18.60 -6.24
C MET A 40 13.49 18.78 -7.54
N ALA A 41 14.44 17.90 -7.82
CA ALA A 41 15.18 17.89 -9.08
C ALA A 41 14.24 17.74 -10.28
N ALA A 42 13.31 16.78 -10.23
CA ALA A 42 12.31 16.56 -11.26
C ALA A 42 11.35 17.76 -11.41
N ALA A 43 10.89 18.36 -10.29
CA ALA A 43 10.02 19.53 -10.30
C ALA A 43 10.68 20.73 -10.97
N ASN A 44 11.95 21.00 -10.65
CA ASN A 44 12.71 22.10 -11.24
C ASN A 44 13.04 21.86 -12.74
N ALA A 45 13.32 20.60 -13.13
CA ALA A 45 13.51 20.24 -14.53
C ALA A 45 12.21 20.41 -15.33
N LEU A 46 11.06 19.97 -14.77
CA LEU A 46 9.75 20.14 -15.38
C LEU A 46 9.39 21.63 -15.55
N ARG A 47 9.65 22.46 -14.54
CA ARG A 47 9.42 23.92 -14.62
C ARG A 47 10.16 24.53 -15.81
N ARG A 48 11.47 24.29 -15.90
CA ARG A 48 12.30 24.77 -17.01
C ARG A 48 11.81 24.26 -18.37
N PHE A 49 11.46 23.00 -18.48
CA PHE A 49 10.89 22.43 -19.71
C PHE A 49 9.58 23.12 -20.09
N MET A 50 8.68 23.37 -19.15
CA MET A 50 7.42 24.05 -19.40
C MET A 50 7.60 25.47 -19.88
N GLU A 51 8.60 26.19 -19.36
CA GLU A 51 8.98 27.55 -19.80
C GLU A 51 9.53 27.52 -21.23
N GLU A 52 10.53 26.67 -21.49
CA GLU A 52 11.23 26.61 -22.76
C GLU A 52 10.34 26.12 -23.92
N ASP A 53 9.48 25.14 -23.67
CA ASP A 53 8.62 24.51 -24.69
C ASP A 53 7.18 25.06 -24.65
N HIS A 54 6.93 26.12 -23.88
CA HIS A 54 5.62 26.79 -23.74
C HIS A 54 4.48 25.81 -23.38
N ILE A 55 4.77 24.84 -22.50
CA ILE A 55 3.77 23.88 -22.00
C ILE A 55 2.86 24.55 -20.97
N THR A 56 1.58 24.46 -21.19
CA THR A 56 0.57 25.11 -20.33
C THR A 56 0.25 24.28 -19.10
N SER A 57 0.16 24.93 -17.94
CA SER A 57 -0.43 24.35 -16.73
C SER A 57 -1.94 24.21 -16.91
N TYR A 58 -2.52 23.14 -16.32
CA TYR A 58 -3.95 22.92 -16.31
C TYR A 58 -4.64 23.88 -15.31
N ASP A 59 -5.63 24.62 -15.80
CA ASP A 59 -6.50 25.43 -14.96
C ASP A 59 -7.86 24.72 -14.80
N PRO A 60 -8.21 24.24 -13.58
CA PRO A 60 -9.45 23.52 -13.35
C PRO A 60 -10.71 24.37 -13.54
N ARG A 61 -10.62 25.70 -13.41
CA ARG A 61 -11.75 26.62 -13.60
C ARG A 61 -12.21 26.66 -15.06
N TRP A 62 -11.29 26.49 -15.99
CA TRP A 62 -11.54 26.54 -17.43
C TRP A 62 -11.41 25.16 -18.10
N ALA A 63 -11.00 24.13 -17.35
CA ALA A 63 -10.68 22.79 -17.88
C ALA A 63 -9.72 22.83 -19.08
N LYS A 64 -8.71 23.71 -19.03
CA LYS A 64 -7.73 23.96 -20.10
C LYS A 64 -6.32 23.89 -19.57
N GLY A 65 -5.38 23.56 -20.48
CA GLY A 65 -3.98 23.35 -20.19
C GLY A 65 -3.63 21.87 -20.19
N LEU A 66 -2.34 21.55 -20.29
CA LEU A 66 -1.85 20.19 -20.46
C LEU A 66 -1.41 19.59 -19.12
N MET A 67 -0.45 20.22 -18.44
CA MET A 67 0.20 19.67 -17.25
C MET A 67 -0.68 19.88 -16.01
N ARG A 68 -1.03 18.79 -15.31
CA ARG A 68 -1.91 18.84 -14.13
C ARG A 68 -1.14 18.64 -12.84
N HIS A 69 -0.43 17.52 -12.72
CA HIS A 69 0.33 17.17 -11.52
C HIS A 69 1.64 16.48 -11.91
N LEU A 70 2.61 16.60 -11.00
CA LEU A 70 3.84 15.83 -10.99
C LEU A 70 3.83 14.96 -9.74
N ILE A 71 4.07 13.66 -9.91
CA ILE A 71 4.27 12.72 -8.80
C ILE A 71 5.63 12.08 -9.03
N VAL A 72 6.46 12.06 -7.99
CA VAL A 72 7.76 11.40 -8.01
C VAL A 72 7.76 10.31 -6.94
N ARG A 73 8.16 9.12 -7.34
CA ARG A 73 8.38 8.00 -6.44
C ARG A 73 9.86 7.74 -6.35
N THR A 74 10.38 7.76 -5.15
CA THR A 74 11.81 7.55 -4.87
C THR A 74 11.96 6.29 -4.05
N ALA A 75 12.60 5.28 -4.63
CA ALA A 75 12.98 4.05 -3.97
C ALA A 75 14.39 4.23 -3.38
N ALA A 76 14.46 4.66 -2.12
CA ALA A 76 15.73 5.02 -1.49
C ALA A 76 16.63 3.80 -1.18
N GLY A 77 16.09 2.59 -1.17
CA GLY A 77 16.88 1.35 -0.99
C GLY A 77 17.63 0.92 -2.24
N THR A 78 17.14 1.27 -3.43
CA THR A 78 17.74 0.91 -4.73
C THR A 78 18.28 2.11 -5.49
N GLY A 79 17.85 3.33 -5.14
CA GLY A 79 18.11 4.55 -5.90
C GLY A 79 17.20 4.75 -7.12
N GLU A 80 16.26 3.84 -7.39
CA GLU A 80 15.36 3.95 -8.53
C GLU A 80 14.33 5.08 -8.34
N VAL A 81 14.15 5.90 -9.39
CA VAL A 81 13.21 7.03 -9.40
C VAL A 81 12.21 6.87 -10.53
N MET A 82 10.92 7.01 -10.19
CA MET A 82 9.83 7.09 -11.16
C MET A 82 9.23 8.48 -11.16
N VAL A 83 9.12 9.08 -12.34
CA VAL A 83 8.44 10.36 -12.57
C VAL A 83 7.13 10.13 -13.28
N ILE A 84 6.02 10.55 -12.67
CA ILE A 84 4.67 10.41 -13.21
C ILE A 84 4.14 11.81 -13.54
N LEU A 85 3.87 12.03 -14.82
CA LEU A 85 3.38 13.28 -15.37
C LEU A 85 1.88 13.16 -15.63
N VAL A 86 1.07 13.78 -14.81
CA VAL A 86 -0.40 13.75 -14.96
C VAL A 86 -0.81 14.84 -15.92
N ILE A 87 -1.45 14.46 -17.03
CA ILE A 87 -1.80 15.39 -18.10
C ILE A 87 -3.29 15.37 -18.48
N ASN A 88 -3.76 16.51 -18.95
CA ASN A 88 -5.05 16.65 -19.62
C ASN A 88 -4.85 16.61 -21.14
N GLY A 89 -4.45 15.45 -21.63
CA GLY A 89 -4.11 15.27 -23.05
C GLY A 89 -3.71 13.82 -23.32
N LYS A 90 -3.27 13.56 -24.55
CA LYS A 90 -2.84 12.20 -24.97
C LYS A 90 -1.33 12.01 -24.97
N ALA A 91 -0.56 13.09 -25.05
CA ALA A 91 0.90 13.06 -25.10
C ALA A 91 1.49 14.40 -24.67
N ILE A 92 2.76 14.40 -24.32
CA ILE A 92 3.54 15.61 -24.01
C ILE A 92 4.35 15.99 -25.27
N PRO A 93 4.18 17.21 -25.81
CA PRO A 93 5.03 17.70 -26.89
C PRO A 93 6.50 17.64 -26.48
N ASN A 94 7.38 17.26 -27.41
CA ASN A 94 8.83 17.18 -27.18
C ASN A 94 9.23 16.34 -25.94
N ALA A 95 8.50 15.27 -25.63
CA ALA A 95 8.77 14.37 -24.49
C ALA A 95 10.23 13.88 -24.43
N PRO A 96 10.94 13.58 -25.54
CA PRO A 96 12.36 13.19 -25.46
C PRO A 96 13.28 14.26 -24.86
N LYS A 97 12.96 15.55 -25.02
CA LYS A 97 13.70 16.63 -24.34
C LYS A 97 13.44 16.63 -22.85
N LEU A 98 12.16 16.51 -22.44
CA LEU A 98 11.80 16.42 -21.03
C LEU A 98 12.47 15.24 -20.35
N ILE A 99 12.46 14.05 -20.97
CA ILE A 99 13.09 12.84 -20.42
C ILE A 99 14.58 13.10 -20.15
N ARG A 100 15.31 13.68 -21.11
CA ARG A 100 16.73 14.02 -20.90
C ARG A 100 16.92 15.03 -19.77
N MET A 101 16.09 16.08 -19.69
CA MET A 101 16.17 17.08 -18.63
C MET A 101 15.91 16.49 -17.24
N LEU A 102 14.99 15.52 -17.12
CA LEU A 102 14.72 14.79 -15.89
C LEU A 102 15.91 13.90 -15.50
N ASP A 103 16.44 13.16 -16.47
CA ASP A 103 17.58 12.26 -16.28
C ASP A 103 18.84 13.03 -15.85
N ASP A 104 19.17 14.11 -16.56
CA ASP A 104 20.31 15.00 -16.20
C ASP A 104 20.14 15.57 -14.79
N ALA A 105 18.91 15.98 -14.41
CA ALA A 105 18.66 16.59 -13.11
C ALA A 105 18.74 15.58 -11.95
N ILE A 106 18.26 14.35 -12.16
CA ILE A 106 18.29 13.30 -11.14
C ILE A 106 19.70 12.74 -10.99
N SER A 107 20.40 12.50 -12.11
CA SER A 107 21.80 12.01 -12.10
C SER A 107 22.80 13.03 -11.54
N ALA A 108 22.44 14.31 -11.49
CA ALA A 108 23.27 15.35 -10.89
C ALA A 108 23.20 15.39 -9.35
N ILE A 109 22.32 14.62 -8.72
CA ILE A 109 22.22 14.55 -7.26
C ILE A 109 23.48 13.87 -6.71
N PRO A 110 24.18 14.48 -5.74
CA PRO A 110 25.41 13.89 -5.24
C PRO A 110 25.15 12.62 -4.43
N VAL A 111 26.07 11.67 -4.52
CA VAL A 111 26.09 10.51 -3.62
C VAL A 111 26.68 10.95 -2.28
N TYR A 112 25.91 10.82 -1.22
CA TYR A 112 26.34 11.22 0.13
C TYR A 112 27.19 10.15 0.79
N GLU A 113 28.22 10.57 1.55
CA GLU A 113 29.05 9.63 2.33
C GLU A 113 28.42 9.24 3.66
N THR A 114 27.52 10.06 4.18
CA THR A 114 26.89 9.88 5.51
C THR A 114 25.42 10.23 5.48
N GLY A 115 24.68 9.79 6.51
CA GLY A 115 23.25 10.06 6.63
C GLY A 115 22.37 8.93 6.14
N ALA A 116 21.06 9.17 6.08
CA ALA A 116 20.06 8.15 5.74
C ALA A 116 20.12 7.68 4.27
N LEU A 117 20.74 8.48 3.40
CA LEU A 117 20.92 8.22 1.97
C LEU A 117 22.40 7.98 1.60
N ALA A 118 23.23 7.60 2.59
CA ALA A 118 24.66 7.35 2.33
C ALA A 118 24.82 6.21 1.32
N GLY A 119 25.62 6.46 0.28
CA GLY A 119 25.90 5.51 -0.80
C GLY A 119 24.76 5.31 -1.81
N VAL A 120 23.65 6.02 -1.69
CA VAL A 120 22.55 5.93 -2.65
C VAL A 120 22.86 6.80 -3.87
N GLU A 121 22.88 6.18 -5.05
CA GLU A 121 22.94 6.85 -6.36
C GLU A 121 21.55 6.81 -6.97
N PHE A 122 20.98 7.99 -7.28
CA PHE A 122 19.64 8.07 -7.85
C PHE A 122 19.69 7.99 -9.38
N ASN A 123 18.82 7.16 -9.93
CA ASN A 123 18.68 6.93 -11.37
C ASN A 123 17.22 7.06 -11.81
N LEU A 124 16.99 7.77 -12.91
CA LEU A 124 15.67 7.87 -13.53
C LEU A 124 15.32 6.54 -14.20
N GLU A 125 14.64 5.66 -13.49
CA GLU A 125 14.32 4.32 -13.97
C GLU A 125 13.01 4.27 -14.76
N SER A 126 12.09 5.21 -14.49
CA SER A 126 10.75 5.21 -15.11
C SER A 126 10.23 6.62 -15.34
N VAL A 127 9.70 6.88 -16.54
CA VAL A 127 8.88 8.06 -16.83
C VAL A 127 7.53 7.63 -17.36
N VAL A 128 6.48 8.01 -16.66
CA VAL A 128 5.10 7.61 -16.94
C VAL A 128 4.26 8.84 -17.21
N VAL A 129 3.44 8.77 -18.25
CA VAL A 129 2.33 9.71 -18.50
C VAL A 129 1.07 9.09 -17.94
N ASN A 130 0.42 9.79 -17.02
CA ASN A 130 -0.91 9.43 -16.54
C ASN A 130 -1.95 10.36 -17.15
N ILE A 131 -2.95 9.79 -17.80
CA ILE A 131 -3.99 10.55 -18.50
C ILE A 131 -5.16 10.79 -17.55
N ASN A 132 -5.34 12.05 -17.16
CA ASN A 132 -6.48 12.48 -16.35
C ASN A 132 -7.25 13.59 -17.08
N SER A 133 -8.33 13.24 -17.77
CA SER A 133 -9.21 14.17 -18.47
C SER A 133 -10.45 14.60 -17.66
N SER A 134 -10.51 14.25 -16.36
CA SER A 134 -11.61 14.65 -15.48
C SER A 134 -11.72 16.17 -15.39
N LYS A 135 -12.95 16.67 -15.45
CA LYS A 135 -13.27 18.10 -15.32
C LYS A 135 -13.74 18.47 -13.92
N THR A 136 -13.83 17.51 -13.00
CA THR A 136 -14.26 17.75 -11.63
C THR A 136 -13.13 18.35 -10.81
N LEU A 137 -13.45 19.36 -9.98
CA LEU A 137 -12.50 19.98 -9.05
C LEU A 137 -12.10 19.03 -7.90
N GLU A 138 -12.99 18.10 -7.55
CA GLU A 138 -12.85 17.14 -6.45
C GLU A 138 -12.44 15.73 -6.95
N GLY A 139 -11.90 15.65 -8.17
CA GLY A 139 -11.51 14.37 -8.77
C GLY A 139 -10.21 13.79 -8.20
N GLN A 140 -10.01 12.52 -8.46
CA GLN A 140 -8.74 11.85 -8.20
C GLN A 140 -7.60 12.55 -8.94
N ILE A 141 -6.42 12.65 -8.31
CA ILE A 141 -5.21 13.22 -8.93
C ILE A 141 -4.78 12.39 -10.13
N LEU A 142 -4.77 11.07 -9.98
CA LEU A 142 -4.42 10.11 -11.03
C LEU A 142 -5.65 9.67 -11.83
N GLY A 143 -5.50 9.59 -13.14
CA GLY A 143 -6.44 8.88 -14.01
C GLY A 143 -6.14 7.38 -14.03
N GLU A 144 -6.99 6.61 -14.70
CA GLU A 144 -6.86 5.15 -14.78
C GLU A 144 -5.77 4.70 -15.75
N GLU A 145 -5.48 5.50 -16.78
CA GLU A 145 -4.54 5.16 -17.85
C GLU A 145 -3.13 5.67 -17.56
N CYS A 146 -2.17 4.75 -17.52
CA CYS A 146 -0.75 5.03 -17.38
C CYS A 146 0.01 4.50 -18.61
N ILE A 147 0.86 5.35 -19.21
CA ILE A 147 1.69 5.02 -20.37
C ILE A 147 3.16 5.26 -19.98
N THR A 148 3.96 4.22 -19.94
CA THR A 148 5.41 4.35 -19.75
C THR A 148 6.02 4.89 -21.03
N ILE A 149 6.65 6.06 -20.97
CA ILE A 149 7.28 6.74 -22.11
C ILE A 149 8.81 6.64 -22.12
N ALA A 150 9.41 6.24 -21.00
CA ALA A 150 10.83 5.86 -20.89
C ALA A 150 11.05 4.90 -19.70
N GLY A 151 12.03 4.01 -19.84
CA GLY A 151 12.44 3.07 -18.79
C GLY A 151 11.43 1.95 -18.52
N LYS A 152 11.35 1.51 -17.27
CA LYS A 152 10.51 0.39 -16.82
C LYS A 152 9.11 0.87 -16.40
N PRO A 153 8.09 -0.02 -16.41
CA PRO A 153 6.75 0.34 -15.95
C PRO A 153 6.65 0.46 -14.42
N THR A 154 7.60 -0.08 -13.67
CA THR A 154 7.65 -0.14 -12.20
C THR A 154 9.07 0.17 -11.71
N ILE A 155 9.20 0.51 -10.44
CA ILE A 155 10.48 0.61 -9.74
C ILE A 155 10.52 -0.36 -8.57
N MET A 156 11.74 -0.69 -8.13
CA MET A 156 11.98 -1.60 -7.00
C MET A 156 12.46 -0.82 -5.79
N GLU A 157 11.87 -1.07 -4.64
CA GLU A 157 12.36 -0.58 -3.34
C GLU A 157 12.84 -1.77 -2.49
N GLU A 158 13.96 -1.60 -1.82
CA GLU A 158 14.46 -2.54 -0.82
C GLU A 158 14.40 -1.93 0.57
N VAL A 159 13.60 -2.50 1.45
CA VAL A 159 13.36 -1.96 2.79
C VAL A 159 13.11 -3.05 3.82
N GLY A 160 13.80 -2.99 4.96
CA GLY A 160 13.64 -3.96 6.05
C GLY A 160 13.91 -5.42 5.66
N GLY A 161 14.76 -5.64 4.64
CA GLY A 161 15.09 -6.97 4.12
C GLY A 161 14.07 -7.56 3.15
N LEU A 162 13.08 -6.77 2.74
CA LEU A 162 12.08 -7.12 1.73
C LEU A 162 12.21 -6.22 0.51
N SER A 163 11.86 -6.77 -0.67
CA SER A 163 11.83 -6.05 -1.95
C SER A 163 10.39 -5.80 -2.37
N PHE A 164 10.10 -4.57 -2.83
CA PHE A 164 8.77 -4.16 -3.25
C PHE A 164 8.80 -3.59 -4.66
N GLU A 165 8.00 -4.17 -5.54
CA GLU A 165 7.69 -3.58 -6.83
C GLU A 165 6.61 -2.50 -6.64
N ILE A 166 6.89 -1.28 -7.12
CA ILE A 166 6.02 -0.11 -6.97
C ILE A 166 5.56 0.32 -8.37
N SER A 167 4.25 0.24 -8.61
CA SER A 167 3.64 0.72 -9.86
C SER A 167 3.22 2.21 -9.77
N PRO A 168 2.92 2.87 -10.90
CA PRO A 168 2.52 4.28 -10.89
C PRO A 168 1.29 4.59 -10.05
N LEU A 169 0.33 3.66 -9.99
CA LEU A 169 -0.94 3.85 -9.27
C LEU A 169 -0.90 3.38 -7.82
N SER A 170 0.13 2.64 -7.41
CA SER A 170 0.26 2.12 -6.06
C SER A 170 0.53 3.21 -5.04
N PHE A 171 -0.12 3.12 -3.89
CA PHE A 171 0.28 3.91 -2.73
C PHE A 171 1.55 3.31 -2.13
N TYR A 172 2.51 4.16 -1.81
CA TYR A 172 3.71 3.80 -1.06
C TYR A 172 4.10 4.94 -0.13
N GLN A 173 4.52 4.62 1.10
CA GLN A 173 4.88 5.61 2.12
C GLN A 173 6.11 6.42 1.70
N VAL A 174 5.97 7.75 1.75
CA VAL A 174 7.03 8.66 1.27
C VAL A 174 8.22 8.79 2.23
N ASN A 175 8.00 8.60 3.53
CA ASN A 175 9.03 8.70 4.56
C ASN A 175 9.50 7.32 4.98
N ARG A 176 10.49 6.77 4.28
CA ARG A 176 11.02 5.41 4.48
C ARG A 176 11.49 5.16 5.92
N ALA A 177 12.17 6.11 6.54
CA ALA A 177 12.70 5.95 7.90
C ALA A 177 11.58 5.85 8.95
N GLN A 178 10.56 6.69 8.81
CA GLN A 178 9.41 6.66 9.72
C GLN A 178 8.47 5.49 9.41
N MET A 179 8.34 5.10 8.13
CA MET A 179 7.61 3.90 7.72
C MET A 179 8.15 2.65 8.42
N LEU A 180 9.46 2.45 8.46
CA LEU A 180 10.06 1.32 9.19
C LEU A 180 9.72 1.35 10.68
N ARG A 181 9.83 2.52 11.33
CA ARG A 181 9.47 2.66 12.76
C ARG A 181 7.99 2.38 13.01
N LEU A 182 7.13 2.81 12.09
CA LEU A 182 5.70 2.53 12.14
C LEU A 182 5.44 1.03 12.03
N TYR A 183 6.07 0.36 11.05
CA TYR A 183 5.91 -1.08 10.84
C TYR A 183 6.52 -1.89 12.00
N ASP A 184 7.67 -1.50 12.52
CA ASP A 184 8.25 -2.12 13.73
C ASP A 184 7.26 -2.04 14.91
N LYS A 185 6.59 -0.89 15.09
CA LYS A 185 5.59 -0.72 16.15
C LYS A 185 4.33 -1.57 15.88
N VAL A 186 3.89 -1.67 14.63
CA VAL A 186 2.78 -2.57 14.25
C VAL A 186 3.13 -4.02 14.59
N LEU A 187 4.33 -4.49 14.24
CA LEU A 187 4.78 -5.85 14.54
C LEU A 187 4.96 -6.10 16.04
N GLU A 188 5.47 -5.11 16.79
CA GLU A 188 5.56 -5.16 18.25
C GLU A 188 4.18 -5.37 18.87
N TYR A 189 3.17 -4.59 18.44
CA TYR A 189 1.80 -4.69 18.95
C TYR A 189 1.09 -5.97 18.48
N ALA A 190 1.36 -6.41 17.26
CA ALA A 190 0.85 -7.69 16.73
C ALA A 190 1.40 -8.89 17.52
N ALA A 191 2.62 -8.79 18.10
CA ALA A 191 3.26 -9.79 18.95
C ALA A 191 3.20 -11.22 18.39
N LEU A 192 3.49 -11.37 17.10
CA LEU A 192 3.35 -12.62 16.34
C LEU A 192 4.28 -13.73 16.86
N GLN A 193 3.83 -14.98 16.82
CA GLN A 193 4.57 -16.18 17.24
C GLN A 193 4.83 -17.17 16.08
N GLY A 194 4.15 -17.00 14.94
CA GLY A 194 4.36 -17.77 13.72
C GLY A 194 3.23 -18.74 13.34
N ASP A 195 2.16 -18.83 14.12
CA ASP A 195 1.02 -19.72 13.87
C ASP A 195 -0.33 -18.99 13.78
N GLU A 196 -0.31 -17.64 13.76
CA GLU A 196 -1.49 -16.80 13.74
C GLU A 196 -2.18 -16.73 12.37
N THR A 197 -3.48 -16.47 12.40
CA THR A 197 -4.24 -15.91 11.28
C THR A 197 -4.28 -14.40 11.44
N VAL A 198 -3.58 -13.68 10.55
CA VAL A 198 -3.51 -12.23 10.53
C VAL A 198 -4.38 -11.71 9.38
N LEU A 199 -5.22 -10.73 9.67
CA LEU A 199 -5.94 -9.96 8.66
C LEU A 199 -5.27 -8.60 8.50
N ASP A 200 -4.93 -8.21 7.26
CA ASP A 200 -4.38 -6.91 6.88
C ASP A 200 -5.42 -6.18 6.02
N LEU A 201 -6.18 -5.27 6.66
CA LEU A 201 -7.33 -4.61 6.04
C LEU A 201 -6.95 -3.21 5.57
N TYR A 202 -7.31 -2.88 4.32
CA TYR A 202 -6.83 -1.74 3.55
C TYR A 202 -5.33 -1.86 3.24
N CYS A 203 -4.90 -3.05 2.83
CA CYS A 203 -3.49 -3.45 2.81
C CYS A 203 -2.65 -2.77 1.72
N GLY A 204 -3.23 -2.02 0.78
CA GLY A 204 -2.51 -1.39 -0.31
C GLY A 204 -1.70 -2.40 -1.13
N VAL A 205 -0.41 -2.15 -1.31
CA VAL A 205 0.52 -3.08 -1.99
C VAL A 205 1.06 -4.19 -1.06
N GLY A 206 0.38 -4.40 0.08
CA GLY A 206 0.65 -5.50 1.01
C GLY A 206 1.87 -5.29 1.91
N THR A 207 2.35 -4.06 2.07
CA THR A 207 3.61 -3.81 2.81
C THR A 207 3.54 -4.33 4.24
N ILE A 208 2.56 -3.92 5.03
CA ILE A 208 2.45 -4.33 6.45
C ILE A 208 2.23 -5.84 6.55
N GLY A 209 1.33 -6.41 5.73
CA GLY A 209 1.06 -7.84 5.72
C GLY A 209 2.28 -8.69 5.34
N LEU A 210 3.12 -8.20 4.42
CA LEU A 210 4.36 -8.91 4.04
C LEU A 210 5.41 -8.85 5.14
N PHE A 211 5.56 -7.72 5.84
CA PHE A 211 6.39 -7.64 7.04
C PHE A 211 5.88 -8.60 8.14
N ALA A 212 4.56 -8.67 8.36
CA ALA A 212 3.96 -9.60 9.29
C ALA A 212 4.23 -11.07 8.90
N ALA A 213 4.04 -11.42 7.62
CA ALA A 213 4.30 -12.78 7.11
C ALA A 213 5.78 -13.17 7.23
N ALA A 214 6.70 -12.25 6.92
CA ALA A 214 8.14 -12.46 7.08
C ALA A 214 8.53 -12.67 8.55
N GLU A 215 7.98 -11.88 9.48
CA GLU A 215 8.20 -12.06 10.91
C GLU A 215 7.67 -13.41 11.41
N MET A 216 6.47 -13.81 10.97
CA MET A 216 5.91 -15.11 11.30
C MET A 216 6.81 -16.26 10.80
N ASN A 217 7.30 -16.17 9.56
CA ASN A 217 8.22 -17.15 9.00
C ASN A 217 9.54 -17.23 9.78
N ARG A 218 10.07 -16.07 10.18
CA ARG A 218 11.27 -15.97 11.02
C ARG A 218 11.07 -16.62 12.39
N LYS A 219 9.93 -16.38 13.04
CA LYS A 219 9.57 -16.97 14.33
C LYS A 219 9.35 -18.49 14.24
N ALA A 220 8.67 -18.94 13.18
CA ALA A 220 8.44 -20.38 12.95
C ALA A 220 9.73 -21.14 12.65
N ALA A 221 10.72 -20.50 12.01
CA ALA A 221 12.02 -21.08 11.71
C ALA A 221 12.99 -21.06 12.90
N ALA A 222 12.74 -20.23 13.92
CA ALA A 222 13.59 -20.17 15.12
C ALA A 222 13.53 -21.51 15.88
N PRO A 223 14.68 -22.18 16.18
CA PRO A 223 14.66 -23.43 16.89
C PRO A 223 14.07 -23.24 18.29
N ASN A 224 13.06 -24.05 18.62
CA ASN A 224 12.53 -24.11 19.98
C ASN A 224 13.68 -24.47 20.92
N HIS A 225 14.13 -23.55 21.77
CA HIS A 225 15.21 -23.76 22.75
C HIS A 225 14.93 -24.87 23.78
N THR A 226 13.81 -25.58 23.69
CA THR A 226 13.46 -26.73 24.54
C THR A 226 13.82 -28.09 23.93
N ALA A 227 14.36 -28.16 22.69
CA ALA A 227 14.63 -29.43 22.00
C ALA A 227 16.05 -29.53 21.41
N ILE A 228 17.06 -28.87 21.98
CA ILE A 228 18.44 -29.08 21.55
C ILE A 228 19.20 -29.80 22.66
N ARG A 229 19.08 -31.13 22.67
CA ARG A 229 20.18 -32.08 22.90
C ARG A 229 20.01 -33.21 21.89
N ASN A 230 21.00 -33.32 21.02
CA ASN A 230 21.24 -34.34 19.98
C ASN A 230 20.67 -34.00 18.58
N THR A 231 21.46 -33.37 17.75
CA THR A 231 21.97 -33.83 16.43
C THR A 231 22.59 -32.61 15.72
N GLU A 232 23.90 -32.50 15.85
CA GLU A 232 24.75 -31.75 14.93
C GLU A 232 25.07 -32.60 13.71
N GLU A 233 25.25 -31.89 12.59
CA GLU A 233 25.77 -32.35 11.29
C GLU A 233 24.81 -33.03 10.31
N ALA A 234 24.34 -32.23 9.38
CA ALA A 234 24.34 -32.42 7.92
C ALA A 234 23.20 -31.60 7.25
N SER A 235 23.53 -30.62 6.51
CA SER A 235 22.81 -30.15 5.31
C SER A 235 22.81 -28.62 5.12
N SER A 236 23.93 -28.07 4.69
CA SER A 236 23.98 -26.59 4.43
C SER A 236 24.42 -26.21 3.00
N LYS A 237 24.35 -27.09 2.02
CA LYS A 237 24.82 -26.80 0.66
C LYS A 237 23.86 -27.06 -0.51
N GLN A 238 22.71 -27.68 -0.28
CA GLN A 238 21.80 -28.07 -1.39
C GLN A 238 20.60 -27.12 -1.61
N GLU A 239 20.16 -26.38 -0.60
CA GLU A 239 18.95 -25.54 -0.69
C GLU A 239 19.11 -24.23 -1.47
N LYS A 240 20.34 -23.69 -1.60
CA LYS A 240 20.55 -22.40 -2.28
C LYS A 240 20.50 -22.46 -3.82
N THR A 241 20.63 -23.65 -4.41
CA THR A 241 20.68 -23.81 -5.88
C THR A 241 19.30 -24.05 -6.49
N GLU A 242 18.37 -24.65 -5.73
CA GLU A 242 17.01 -24.94 -6.22
C GLU A 242 16.07 -23.73 -6.15
N ALA A 243 16.23 -22.85 -5.16
CA ALA A 243 15.45 -21.62 -5.02
C ALA A 243 15.71 -20.63 -6.17
N ALA A 244 16.95 -20.54 -6.67
CA ALA A 244 17.31 -19.65 -7.76
C ALA A 244 16.81 -20.12 -9.14
N ALA A 245 16.61 -21.43 -9.32
CA ALA A 245 16.07 -22.00 -10.57
C ALA A 245 14.54 -21.88 -10.63
N PHE A 246 13.86 -21.99 -9.49
CA PHE A 246 12.41 -21.85 -9.38
C PHE A 246 11.94 -20.41 -9.67
N ASN A 247 12.69 -19.42 -9.21
CA ASN A 247 12.36 -17.99 -9.43
C ASN A 247 12.44 -17.53 -10.89
N ARG A 248 13.29 -18.16 -11.73
CA ARG A 248 13.37 -17.81 -13.17
C ARG A 248 12.21 -18.33 -14.01
N ALA A 249 11.60 -19.43 -13.63
CA ALA A 249 10.47 -20.02 -14.35
C ALA A 249 9.13 -19.32 -14.01
N ALA A 250 8.99 -18.75 -12.79
CA ALA A 250 7.78 -18.11 -12.33
C ALA A 250 7.51 -16.75 -13.01
N ILE A 251 8.56 -16.06 -13.48
CA ILE A 251 8.42 -14.71 -14.08
C ILE A 251 7.83 -14.75 -15.51
N GLN A 252 7.93 -15.86 -16.21
CA GLN A 252 7.46 -15.97 -17.61
C GLN A 252 6.00 -16.39 -17.78
N ASN A 253 5.31 -16.84 -16.72
CA ASN A 253 3.96 -17.40 -16.81
C ASN A 253 2.88 -16.70 -15.96
N THR A 254 3.11 -15.46 -15.51
CA THR A 254 2.23 -14.80 -14.51
C THR A 254 0.89 -14.29 -15.04
N GLU A 255 0.61 -14.29 -16.34
CA GLU A 255 -0.71 -13.91 -16.87
C GLU A 255 -1.73 -15.07 -16.96
N GLU A 256 -1.28 -16.33 -17.02
CA GLU A 256 -2.17 -17.48 -17.18
C GLU A 256 -2.36 -18.36 -15.92
N THR A 257 -1.59 -18.18 -14.86
CA THR A 257 -1.53 -19.13 -13.73
C THR A 257 -2.28 -18.72 -12.46
N LEU A 258 -3.15 -17.72 -12.51
CA LEU A 258 -3.99 -17.33 -11.36
C LEU A 258 -5.14 -18.34 -11.06
N ALA A 259 -5.26 -19.42 -11.82
CA ALA A 259 -6.41 -20.33 -11.75
C ALA A 259 -6.17 -21.71 -11.13
N SER A 260 -4.94 -22.11 -10.80
CA SER A 260 -4.72 -23.47 -10.28
C SER A 260 -3.50 -23.60 -9.37
N HIS A 261 -3.71 -23.43 -8.08
CA HIS A 261 -2.89 -24.09 -7.07
C HIS A 261 -3.80 -24.85 -6.09
N GLU A 262 -4.12 -26.07 -6.45
CA GLU A 262 -4.60 -27.07 -5.49
C GLU A 262 -3.40 -27.48 -4.61
N THR A 263 -3.44 -27.09 -3.35
CA THR A 263 -2.53 -27.60 -2.32
C THR A 263 -3.01 -28.99 -1.92
N THR A 264 -2.29 -30.04 -2.30
CA THR A 264 -2.45 -31.37 -1.72
C THR A 264 -2.02 -31.34 -0.26
N GLU A 265 -2.98 -31.31 0.64
CA GLU A 265 -2.77 -31.56 2.07
C GLU A 265 -2.33 -33.01 2.30
N SER A 266 -1.04 -33.22 2.53
CA SER A 266 -0.51 -34.46 3.10
C SER A 266 -0.61 -34.35 4.63
N ALA A 267 -1.53 -35.11 5.21
CA ALA A 267 -1.74 -35.19 6.64
C ALA A 267 -0.54 -35.87 7.35
N ALA A 268 0.29 -35.07 8.03
CA ALA A 268 1.20 -35.54 9.06
C ALA A 268 0.66 -35.09 10.43
N PRO A 269 0.48 -35.98 11.42
CA PRO A 269 -0.02 -35.62 12.72
C PRO A 269 1.05 -34.85 13.50
N ASN A 270 0.71 -33.65 14.00
CA ASN A 270 1.48 -32.77 14.89
C ASN A 270 2.34 -31.65 14.24
N ARG A 271 1.98 -31.11 13.08
CA ARG A 271 2.48 -29.77 12.69
C ARG A 271 1.58 -28.71 13.34
N LYS A 272 2.19 -27.77 14.09
CA LYS A 272 1.53 -26.48 14.43
C LYS A 272 0.94 -25.92 13.13
N LYS A 273 -0.28 -25.37 13.22
CA LYS A 273 -0.93 -24.71 12.08
C LYS A 273 0.04 -23.64 11.55
N ALA A 274 0.39 -23.71 10.28
CA ALA A 274 1.23 -22.67 9.69
C ALA A 274 0.44 -21.35 9.73
N GLY A 275 1.06 -20.30 10.25
CA GLY A 275 0.45 -19.00 10.29
C GLY A 275 0.25 -18.42 8.90
N ARG A 276 -0.79 -17.61 8.73
CA ARG A 276 -1.15 -17.01 7.44
C ARG A 276 -1.57 -15.55 7.56
N VAL A 277 -1.32 -14.79 6.50
CA VAL A 277 -1.78 -13.41 6.33
C VAL A 277 -2.81 -13.36 5.21
N ILE A 278 -3.94 -12.70 5.44
CA ILE A 278 -4.95 -12.42 4.42
C ILE A 278 -5.11 -10.91 4.35
N GLY A 279 -4.72 -10.30 3.21
CA GLY A 279 -4.89 -8.88 2.95
C GLY A 279 -6.13 -8.59 2.11
N ILE A 280 -6.82 -7.49 2.38
CA ILE A 280 -7.97 -7.03 1.59
C ILE A 280 -7.74 -5.59 1.15
N GLU A 281 -7.86 -5.33 -0.16
CA GLU A 281 -7.69 -4.02 -0.78
C GLU A 281 -8.66 -3.84 -1.93
N SER A 282 -9.24 -2.65 -2.04
CA SER A 282 -10.24 -2.34 -3.05
C SER A 282 -9.65 -2.05 -4.44
N ILE A 283 -8.40 -1.60 -4.50
CA ILE A 283 -7.72 -1.21 -5.73
C ILE A 283 -7.06 -2.43 -6.36
N LYS A 284 -7.61 -2.90 -7.48
CA LYS A 284 -7.14 -4.10 -8.18
C LYS A 284 -5.63 -4.05 -8.51
N GLY A 285 -5.11 -2.90 -8.94
CA GLY A 285 -3.68 -2.72 -9.22
C GLY A 285 -2.81 -2.96 -8.00
N ALA A 286 -3.20 -2.42 -6.84
CA ALA A 286 -2.48 -2.60 -5.58
C ALA A 286 -2.49 -4.07 -5.12
N VAL A 287 -3.61 -4.78 -5.29
CA VAL A 287 -3.69 -6.22 -4.99
C VAL A 287 -2.76 -7.05 -5.89
N LEU A 288 -2.67 -6.72 -7.17
CA LEU A 288 -1.75 -7.37 -8.09
C LEU A 288 -0.29 -7.14 -7.64
N ASP A 289 0.05 -5.91 -7.28
CA ASP A 289 1.37 -5.57 -6.77
C ASP A 289 1.66 -6.30 -5.44
N ALA A 290 0.69 -6.37 -4.52
CA ALA A 290 0.82 -7.10 -3.25
C ALA A 290 1.14 -8.60 -3.46
N ASN A 291 0.41 -9.26 -4.37
CA ASN A 291 0.67 -10.66 -4.70
C ASN A 291 2.03 -10.86 -5.42
N ARG A 292 2.44 -9.92 -6.30
CA ARG A 292 3.78 -9.95 -6.90
C ARG A 292 4.87 -9.78 -5.84
N ASN A 293 4.67 -8.83 -4.92
CA ASN A 293 5.60 -8.59 -3.81
C ASN A 293 5.73 -9.80 -2.90
N ALA A 294 4.65 -10.56 -2.66
CA ALA A 294 4.74 -11.84 -1.95
C ALA A 294 5.64 -12.83 -2.69
N VAL A 295 5.46 -12.97 -4.01
CA VAL A 295 6.29 -13.87 -4.86
C VAL A 295 7.75 -13.43 -4.88
N ILE A 296 8.03 -12.13 -5.07
CA ILE A 296 9.40 -11.56 -5.11
C ILE A 296 10.16 -11.91 -3.82
N ASN A 297 9.47 -11.88 -2.68
CA ASN A 297 10.05 -12.15 -1.36
C ASN A 297 10.00 -13.65 -0.96
N GLY A 298 9.49 -14.54 -1.82
CA GLY A 298 9.32 -15.96 -1.48
C GLY A 298 8.34 -16.23 -0.33
N ILE A 299 7.41 -15.28 -0.08
CA ILE A 299 6.39 -15.36 0.97
C ILE A 299 5.20 -16.13 0.41
N VAL A 300 4.96 -17.33 0.91
CA VAL A 300 3.87 -18.23 0.46
C VAL A 300 2.67 -18.24 1.40
N ASN A 301 2.81 -17.68 2.59
CA ASN A 301 1.78 -17.64 3.62
C ASN A 301 1.02 -16.29 3.68
N ALA A 302 1.19 -15.43 2.69
CA ALA A 302 0.41 -14.20 2.51
C ALA A 302 -0.42 -14.28 1.23
N ARG A 303 -1.68 -13.84 1.30
CA ARG A 303 -2.60 -13.80 0.17
C ARG A 303 -3.41 -12.52 0.19
N TYR A 304 -3.52 -11.85 -0.96
CA TYR A 304 -4.21 -10.56 -1.09
C TYR A 304 -5.43 -10.68 -2.00
N VAL A 305 -6.56 -10.12 -1.54
CA VAL A 305 -7.88 -10.23 -2.17
C VAL A 305 -8.38 -8.85 -2.59
N CYS A 306 -8.89 -8.76 -3.82
CA CYS A 306 -9.45 -7.53 -4.34
C CYS A 306 -10.93 -7.40 -3.95
N GLY A 307 -11.23 -6.38 -3.17
CA GLY A 307 -12.58 -6.03 -2.75
C GLY A 307 -12.55 -5.01 -1.63
N LYS A 308 -13.68 -4.43 -1.33
CA LYS A 308 -13.81 -3.56 -0.17
C LYS A 308 -13.81 -4.40 1.11
N ALA A 309 -13.01 -4.01 2.10
CA ALA A 309 -12.87 -4.75 3.35
C ALA A 309 -14.22 -4.92 4.06
N GLU A 310 -15.07 -3.89 4.05
CA GLU A 310 -16.43 -3.87 4.59
C GLU A 310 -17.40 -4.82 3.86
N GLU A 311 -17.08 -5.23 2.61
CA GLU A 311 -17.89 -6.18 1.84
C GLU A 311 -17.33 -7.60 1.88
N GLU A 312 -16.00 -7.76 1.88
CA GLU A 312 -15.35 -9.07 1.77
C GLU A 312 -15.18 -9.76 3.13
N LEU A 313 -14.74 -9.04 4.17
CA LEU A 313 -14.52 -9.63 5.49
C LEU A 313 -15.81 -10.26 6.07
N PRO A 314 -17.00 -9.63 6.00
CA PRO A 314 -18.24 -10.25 6.47
C PRO A 314 -18.53 -11.61 5.83
N LYS A 315 -18.14 -11.81 4.55
CA LYS A 315 -18.33 -13.11 3.86
C LYS A 315 -17.34 -14.16 4.37
N MET A 316 -16.11 -13.76 4.67
CA MET A 316 -15.07 -14.67 5.15
C MET A 316 -15.34 -15.22 6.53
N VAL A 317 -15.97 -14.42 7.42
CA VAL A 317 -16.27 -14.81 8.82
C VAL A 317 -17.61 -15.52 8.98
N ARG A 318 -18.51 -15.48 7.99
CA ARG A 318 -19.80 -16.18 8.03
C ARG A 318 -19.62 -17.69 7.94
N THR A 319 -20.44 -18.43 8.69
CA THR A 319 -20.62 -19.86 8.45
C THR A 319 -21.39 -20.08 7.13
N LYS A 320 -21.29 -21.27 6.55
CA LYS A 320 -22.05 -21.60 5.31
C LYS A 320 -23.55 -21.36 5.46
N ALA A 321 -24.13 -21.73 6.60
CA ALA A 321 -25.56 -21.52 6.87
C ALA A 321 -25.92 -20.01 6.90
N GLN A 322 -25.07 -19.17 7.49
CA GLN A 322 -25.25 -17.70 7.50
C GLN A 322 -25.12 -17.11 6.11
N GLU A 323 -24.19 -17.61 5.31
CA GLU A 323 -23.97 -17.18 3.92
C GLU A 323 -25.18 -17.52 3.04
N GLU A 324 -25.70 -18.75 3.11
CA GLU A 324 -26.89 -19.18 2.38
C GLU A 324 -28.15 -18.38 2.77
N ASP A 325 -28.29 -18.04 4.06
CA ASP A 325 -29.39 -17.19 4.53
C ASP A 325 -29.27 -15.76 4.01
N ALA A 326 -28.06 -15.17 4.02
CA ALA A 326 -27.77 -13.85 3.46
C ALA A 326 -28.07 -13.81 1.95
N ALA A 327 -27.60 -14.80 1.20
CA ALA A 327 -27.85 -14.92 -0.24
C ALA A 327 -29.35 -15.04 -0.54
N ARG A 328 -30.08 -15.85 0.23
CA ARG A 328 -31.55 -16.01 0.09
C ARG A 328 -32.29 -14.69 0.37
N LYS A 329 -31.93 -13.97 1.42
CA LYS A 329 -32.50 -12.66 1.74
C LYS A 329 -32.22 -11.65 0.62
N ALA A 330 -30.98 -11.58 0.13
CA ALA A 330 -30.59 -10.71 -0.97
C ALA A 330 -31.33 -11.04 -2.28
N ALA A 331 -31.48 -12.34 -2.60
CA ALA A 331 -32.25 -12.78 -3.76
C ALA A 331 -33.71 -12.30 -3.69
N LYS A 332 -34.34 -12.43 -2.53
CA LYS A 332 -35.75 -12.06 -2.31
C LYS A 332 -35.95 -10.53 -2.44
N GLN A 333 -34.99 -9.75 -1.99
CA GLN A 333 -35.11 -8.28 -1.94
C GLN A 333 -34.61 -7.59 -3.21
N TYR A 334 -33.53 -8.08 -3.82
CA TYR A 334 -32.78 -7.41 -4.89
C TYR A 334 -32.48 -8.30 -6.09
N GLY A 335 -32.93 -9.56 -6.08
CA GLY A 335 -32.78 -10.54 -7.16
C GLY A 335 -31.50 -11.37 -7.11
N GLU A 336 -31.39 -12.33 -8.04
CA GLU A 336 -30.31 -13.33 -8.14
C GLU A 336 -28.89 -12.75 -8.21
N ALA A 337 -28.71 -11.61 -8.87
CA ALA A 337 -27.41 -10.95 -8.98
C ALA A 337 -26.90 -10.46 -7.61
N ALA A 338 -27.80 -10.02 -6.74
CA ALA A 338 -27.46 -9.62 -5.37
C ALA A 338 -27.10 -10.83 -4.51
N ALA A 339 -27.83 -11.95 -4.66
CA ALA A 339 -27.50 -13.19 -3.97
C ALA A 339 -26.06 -13.66 -4.24
N LYS A 340 -25.62 -13.59 -5.51
CA LYS A 340 -24.24 -13.98 -5.89
C LYS A 340 -23.17 -13.12 -5.23
N LYS A 341 -23.47 -11.86 -4.90
CA LYS A 341 -22.52 -10.98 -4.20
C LYS A 341 -22.32 -11.34 -2.73
N GLU A 342 -23.29 -12.03 -2.13
CA GLU A 342 -23.21 -12.48 -0.73
C GLU A 342 -22.38 -13.76 -0.55
N LEU A 343 -22.08 -14.47 -1.64
CA LEU A 343 -21.31 -15.71 -1.60
C LEU A 343 -19.82 -15.45 -1.58
N LEU A 344 -19.10 -16.20 -0.74
CA LEU A 344 -17.65 -16.22 -0.72
C LEU A 344 -17.16 -16.95 -1.98
N LYS A 345 -16.38 -16.25 -2.81
CA LYS A 345 -15.91 -16.78 -4.10
C LYS A 345 -14.85 -17.88 -3.94
N ASP A 346 -14.11 -17.85 -2.85
CA ASP A 346 -13.01 -18.75 -2.57
C ASP A 346 -13.11 -19.27 -1.12
N GLU A 347 -13.49 -20.51 -0.96
CA GLU A 347 -13.67 -21.15 0.34
C GLU A 347 -12.38 -21.23 1.17
N SER A 348 -11.21 -21.18 0.53
CA SER A 348 -9.91 -21.16 1.23
C SER A 348 -9.70 -19.88 2.06
N LEU A 349 -10.47 -18.82 1.74
CA LEU A 349 -10.45 -17.55 2.46
C LEU A 349 -11.39 -17.55 3.68
N ARG A 350 -12.20 -18.58 3.85
CA ARG A 350 -13.08 -18.68 5.01
C ARG A 350 -12.26 -18.83 6.28
N ILE A 351 -12.61 -18.05 7.28
CA ILE A 351 -11.96 -18.05 8.60
C ILE A 351 -13.00 -18.32 9.69
N THR A 352 -12.59 -19.07 10.69
CA THR A 352 -13.39 -19.30 11.91
C THR A 352 -13.09 -18.28 13.00
N GLY A 353 -12.04 -17.48 12.81
CA GLY A 353 -11.55 -16.42 13.67
C GLY A 353 -10.23 -15.89 13.14
N ALA A 354 -9.78 -14.77 13.68
CA ALA A 354 -8.46 -14.20 13.45
C ALA A 354 -7.75 -14.03 14.80
N ASP A 355 -6.43 -14.18 14.82
CA ASP A 355 -5.65 -13.93 16.03
C ASP A 355 -5.27 -12.43 16.12
N VAL A 356 -4.96 -11.83 14.97
CA VAL A 356 -4.61 -10.41 14.87
C VAL A 356 -5.31 -9.79 13.67
N VAL A 357 -5.84 -8.59 13.86
CA VAL A 357 -6.34 -7.73 12.78
C VAL A 357 -5.50 -6.45 12.75
N ILE A 358 -4.94 -6.13 11.59
CA ILE A 358 -4.26 -4.87 11.30
C ILE A 358 -5.21 -4.02 10.46
N LEU A 359 -5.44 -2.79 10.88
CA LEU A 359 -6.28 -1.81 10.21
C LEU A 359 -5.44 -0.61 9.82
N ASP A 360 -5.46 -0.22 8.53
CA ASP A 360 -4.86 1.03 8.04
C ASP A 360 -5.85 1.75 7.10
N PRO A 361 -7.02 2.20 7.64
CA PRO A 361 -8.08 2.78 6.84
C PRO A 361 -7.73 4.19 6.33
N PRO A 362 -8.45 4.69 5.31
CA PRO A 362 -8.36 6.08 4.88
C PRO A 362 -8.81 7.03 5.99
N ARG A 363 -8.60 8.35 5.80
CA ARG A 363 -8.95 9.41 6.77
C ARG A 363 -10.37 9.35 7.32
N ALA A 364 -11.31 8.78 6.59
CA ALA A 364 -12.69 8.60 7.04
C ALA A 364 -12.84 7.56 8.17
N GLY A 365 -11.79 6.79 8.46
CA GLY A 365 -11.83 5.66 9.38
C GLY A 365 -12.55 4.45 8.78
N CYS A 366 -12.94 3.50 9.63
CA CYS A 366 -13.65 2.29 9.22
C CYS A 366 -15.16 2.53 9.11
N GLU A 367 -15.79 1.83 8.16
CA GLU A 367 -17.25 1.71 8.12
C GLU A 367 -17.72 0.76 9.24
N GLN A 368 -18.92 0.99 9.76
CA GLN A 368 -19.48 0.20 10.85
C GLN A 368 -19.56 -1.29 10.49
N ALA A 369 -19.95 -1.63 9.27
CA ALA A 369 -20.03 -3.01 8.79
C ALA A 369 -18.68 -3.75 8.88
N LEU A 370 -17.57 -3.04 8.65
CA LEU A 370 -16.24 -3.61 8.83
C LEU A 370 -15.91 -3.84 10.30
N LEU A 371 -16.17 -2.86 11.16
CA LEU A 371 -15.94 -3.02 12.61
C LEU A 371 -16.73 -4.18 13.19
N GLU A 372 -18.00 -4.36 12.77
CA GLU A 372 -18.85 -5.50 13.14
C GLU A 372 -18.23 -6.83 12.70
N ALA A 373 -17.71 -6.90 11.47
CA ALA A 373 -17.05 -8.10 10.95
C ALA A 373 -15.71 -8.39 11.66
N VAL A 374 -14.96 -7.35 12.05
CA VAL A 374 -13.74 -7.49 12.87
C VAL A 374 -14.11 -8.07 14.25
N VAL A 375 -15.14 -7.56 14.90
CA VAL A 375 -15.64 -8.11 16.19
C VAL A 375 -16.11 -9.56 16.02
N GLN A 376 -16.78 -9.90 14.89
CA GLN A 376 -17.21 -11.27 14.60
C GLN A 376 -15.99 -12.21 14.36
N ALA A 377 -14.90 -11.72 13.76
CA ALA A 377 -13.65 -12.47 13.62
C ALA A 377 -12.97 -12.73 14.97
N ALA A 378 -13.36 -12.01 16.01
CA ALA A 378 -12.94 -12.15 17.41
C ALA A 378 -11.41 -12.20 17.61
N PRO A 379 -10.62 -11.26 17.03
CA PRO A 379 -9.17 -11.28 17.20
C PRO A 379 -8.76 -11.03 18.66
N ASP A 380 -7.67 -11.67 19.09
CA ASP A 380 -7.07 -11.38 20.39
C ASP A 380 -6.55 -9.95 20.45
N ARG A 381 -6.04 -9.43 19.33
CA ARG A 381 -5.44 -8.10 19.17
C ARG A 381 -5.91 -7.41 17.89
N ILE A 382 -6.17 -6.11 18.02
CA ILE A 382 -6.38 -5.21 16.89
C ILE A 382 -5.25 -4.18 16.92
N VAL A 383 -4.49 -4.07 15.84
CA VAL A 383 -3.49 -3.03 15.63
C VAL A 383 -4.06 -2.04 14.63
N TYR A 384 -4.35 -0.83 15.08
CA TYR A 384 -4.99 0.20 14.26
C TYR A 384 -3.97 1.30 13.93
N VAL A 385 -3.66 1.48 12.66
CA VAL A 385 -2.86 2.59 12.12
C VAL A 385 -3.82 3.67 11.64
N SER A 386 -3.57 4.93 11.96
CA SER A 386 -4.47 6.03 11.55
C SER A 386 -3.71 7.33 11.33
N CYS A 387 -4.05 8.01 10.24
CA CYS A 387 -3.62 9.37 9.94
C CYS A 387 -4.59 10.46 10.44
N ASP A 388 -5.73 10.09 11.05
CA ASP A 388 -6.74 11.03 11.55
C ASP A 388 -7.17 10.68 12.98
N PRO A 389 -6.83 11.51 13.98
CA PRO A 389 -7.13 11.21 15.38
C PRO A 389 -8.62 11.26 15.73
N ALA A 390 -9.44 11.99 14.96
CA ALA A 390 -10.87 12.12 15.25
C ALA A 390 -11.63 10.85 14.87
N THR A 391 -11.38 10.32 13.68
CA THR A 391 -11.98 9.06 13.22
C THR A 391 -11.42 7.87 14.00
N LEU A 392 -10.13 7.89 14.36
CA LEU A 392 -9.51 6.90 15.23
C LEU A 392 -10.23 6.83 16.59
N ALA A 393 -10.43 7.97 17.24
CA ALA A 393 -11.12 8.02 18.54
C ALA A 393 -12.56 7.49 18.48
N ARG A 394 -13.27 7.78 17.37
CA ARG A 394 -14.62 7.25 17.11
C ARG A 394 -14.62 5.73 17.03
N ASP A 395 -13.71 5.17 16.26
CA ASP A 395 -13.65 3.72 15.99
C ASP A 395 -13.16 2.95 17.22
N ILE A 396 -12.17 3.49 17.96
CA ILE A 396 -11.72 2.93 19.25
C ILE A 396 -12.84 2.92 20.27
N LYS A 397 -13.62 4.00 20.36
CA LYS A 397 -14.77 4.05 21.27
C LYS A 397 -15.76 2.94 20.95
N TRP A 398 -16.11 2.79 19.67
CA TRP A 398 -17.05 1.76 19.23
C TRP A 398 -16.52 0.34 19.55
N LEU A 399 -15.25 0.05 19.23
CA LEU A 399 -14.61 -1.23 19.56
C LEU A 399 -14.59 -1.48 21.07
N GLY A 400 -14.38 -0.41 21.87
CA GLY A 400 -14.41 -0.47 23.33
C GLY A 400 -15.77 -0.88 23.91
N GLU A 401 -16.86 -0.50 23.25
CA GLU A 401 -18.24 -0.89 23.58
C GLU A 401 -18.54 -2.32 23.11
N HIS A 402 -17.72 -2.90 22.20
CA HIS A 402 -17.90 -4.22 21.60
C HIS A 402 -16.85 -5.25 21.99
N GLY A 403 -16.30 -5.15 23.19
CA GLY A 403 -15.49 -6.22 23.78
C GLY A 403 -13.96 -6.02 23.65
N TYR A 404 -13.50 -4.87 23.17
CA TYR A 404 -12.08 -4.56 23.12
C TYR A 404 -11.69 -3.52 24.17
N GLU A 405 -10.43 -3.52 24.55
CA GLU A 405 -9.86 -2.58 25.49
C GLU A 405 -8.65 -1.89 24.85
N PHE A 406 -8.65 -0.55 24.89
CA PHE A 406 -7.49 0.23 24.53
C PHE A 406 -6.32 -0.08 25.47
N ARG A 407 -5.16 -0.36 24.92
CA ARG A 407 -3.94 -0.66 25.67
C ARG A 407 -2.92 0.45 25.56
N GLU A 408 -2.56 0.81 24.34
CA GLU A 408 -1.46 1.72 24.08
C GLU A 408 -1.67 2.45 22.75
N ALA A 409 -1.13 3.67 22.63
CA ALA A 409 -1.04 4.43 21.40
C ALA A 409 0.37 4.99 21.26
N THR A 410 0.97 4.81 20.08
CA THR A 410 2.28 5.37 19.73
C THR A 410 2.13 6.28 18.53
N PRO A 411 2.38 7.59 18.66
CA PRO A 411 2.41 8.50 17.53
C PRO A 411 3.68 8.30 16.70
N CYS A 412 3.58 8.46 15.39
CA CYS A 412 4.68 8.40 14.44
C CYS A 412 4.64 9.66 13.56
N ASP A 413 5.70 10.47 13.61
CA ASP A 413 5.80 11.70 12.82
C ASP A 413 6.23 11.36 11.37
N MET A 414 5.26 10.89 10.58
CA MET A 414 5.45 10.54 9.18
C MET A 414 5.70 11.78 8.31
N PHE A 415 5.10 12.92 8.69
CA PHE A 415 5.12 14.16 7.95
C PHE A 415 5.62 15.31 8.83
N PRO A 416 6.93 15.34 9.18
CA PRO A 416 7.50 16.38 10.04
C PRO A 416 7.19 17.77 9.47
N TRP A 417 7.09 18.77 10.35
CA TRP A 417 6.71 20.16 10.01
C TRP A 417 5.27 20.36 9.52
N THR A 418 4.43 19.34 9.58
CA THR A 418 3.00 19.45 9.29
C THR A 418 2.17 19.19 10.55
N GLY A 419 0.86 19.41 10.49
CA GLY A 419 -0.07 19.04 11.55
C GLY A 419 -0.55 17.59 11.50
N HIS A 420 0.03 16.75 10.63
CA HIS A 420 -0.38 15.36 10.45
C HIS A 420 0.52 14.42 11.23
N VAL A 421 -0.09 13.53 12.01
CA VAL A 421 0.59 12.51 12.81
C VAL A 421 -0.10 11.18 12.57
N GLU A 422 0.67 10.19 12.16
CA GLU A 422 0.22 8.80 12.15
C GLU A 422 0.22 8.26 13.59
N THR A 423 -0.74 7.41 13.90
CA THR A 423 -0.82 6.83 15.25
C THR A 423 -1.09 5.34 15.15
N VAL A 424 -0.24 4.53 15.78
CA VAL A 424 -0.45 3.09 15.93
C VAL A 424 -1.08 2.82 17.28
N VAL A 425 -2.22 2.13 17.29
CA VAL A 425 -2.96 1.81 18.52
C VAL A 425 -3.08 0.31 18.68
N LEU A 426 -2.85 -0.17 19.90
CA LEU A 426 -3.13 -1.54 20.30
C LEU A 426 -4.44 -1.60 21.07
N LEU A 427 -5.35 -2.47 20.61
CA LEU A 427 -6.51 -2.91 21.40
C LEU A 427 -6.40 -4.43 21.61
N SER A 428 -6.81 -4.90 22.80
CA SER A 428 -6.90 -6.32 23.10
C SER A 428 -8.34 -6.72 23.41
N HIS A 429 -8.70 -7.96 23.06
CA HIS A 429 -9.98 -8.52 23.44
C HIS A 429 -10.08 -8.59 24.98
N LYS A 430 -11.21 -8.13 25.52
CA LYS A 430 -11.51 -8.28 26.95
C LYS A 430 -11.77 -9.77 27.20
N LYS A 431 -10.80 -10.49 27.78
CA LYS A 431 -11.04 -11.85 28.27
C LYS A 431 -12.02 -11.73 29.44
N ALA A 432 -13.09 -12.50 29.42
CA ALA A 432 -13.94 -12.61 30.57
C ALA A 432 -13.06 -13.02 31.76
N ASP A 433 -13.07 -12.22 32.83
CA ASP A 433 -12.41 -12.59 34.09
C ASP A 433 -13.00 -13.91 34.57
N SER A 434 -12.27 -15.01 34.37
CA SER A 434 -12.71 -16.34 34.75
C SER A 434 -12.46 -16.63 36.26
N TYR A 435 -12.31 -15.60 37.07
CA TYR A 435 -12.20 -15.73 38.52
C TYR A 435 -13.45 -15.13 39.19
N ILE A 436 -14.46 -15.98 39.39
CA ILE A 436 -15.42 -15.74 40.44
C ILE A 436 -14.71 -16.13 41.74
N HIS A 437 -14.22 -15.16 42.50
CA HIS A 437 -13.90 -15.38 43.90
C HIS A 437 -15.22 -15.56 44.64
N ILE A 438 -15.54 -16.81 45.05
CA ILE A 438 -16.59 -17.14 46.01
C ILE A 438 -16.00 -16.98 47.42
#